data_c4f78412a072fc3c62be5a4f6a1d0e10
#
_entry.id   c4f78412a072fc3c62be5a4f6a1d0e10
#
_cell.length_a   1.000
_cell.length_b   1.000
_cell.length_c   1.000
_cell.angle_alpha   90.00
_cell.angle_beta   90.00
_cell.angle_gamma   90.00
#
_symmetry.space_group_name_H-M   'P 1'
#
loop_
_entity.id
_entity.type
_entity.pdbx_description
1 polymer ?
#
loop_
_entity_poly.entity_id
_entity_poly.type
_entity_poly.pdbx_seq_one_letter_code
_entity_poly.pdbx_strand_id
1 'polypeptide(L)'
;MSLEDTDNLAIFTPTDRGKAELKAGSTKLSTIALELMVMFDGKSPLSAIAKRVTGARPGEIGDAVAVLLRGKFIDIVSGKAPEGDFGAMFEVPVDTMPENAPAEIRDEAEKGMLSLDRSGYYIGVAQRAAAKKAPNSGSKYSVLLIEDNLQFSTAVRMLLKLEGYEPRVAGNRDEIVAALRVSPLPDVILLDVNLPGTDGFDILARVRQHPALREIPVIMLTAQTSRRDVLRGLAGGANGYITKPFDHEALVKSLRAVLGLTD
;
A
#
# COMPACT_ATOMS: atom_id res chain seq x y z
N MET A 1 7.68 -2.58 -22.37
CA MET A 1 6.92 -2.73 -21.14
C MET A 1 5.60 -2.03 -21.40
N SER A 2 4.55 -2.78 -21.68
CA SER A 2 3.27 -2.27 -22.13
C SER A 2 2.52 -1.63 -20.95
N LEU A 3 1.86 -0.51 -21.24
CA LEU A 3 1.05 0.31 -20.34
C LEU A 3 -0.20 -0.42 -19.76
N GLU A 4 -0.28 -1.75 -19.85
CA GLU A 4 -1.54 -2.48 -19.67
C GLU A 4 -1.90 -2.88 -18.23
N ASP A 5 -0.99 -2.82 -17.26
CA ASP A 5 -1.28 -3.31 -15.90
C ASP A 5 -1.34 -2.24 -14.79
N THR A 6 -0.77 -1.06 -14.99
CA THR A 6 -0.65 -0.05 -13.93
C THR A 6 -1.81 0.97 -13.93
N ASP A 7 -2.51 1.13 -15.07
CA ASP A 7 -3.51 2.18 -15.25
C ASP A 7 -4.95 1.79 -14.87
N ASN A 8 -5.22 0.52 -14.63
CA ASN A 8 -6.58 0.03 -14.41
C ASN A 8 -7.25 0.52 -13.11
N LEU A 9 -6.48 1.00 -12.13
CA LEU A 9 -6.99 1.55 -10.87
C LEU A 9 -6.91 3.08 -10.80
N ALA A 10 -6.34 3.73 -11.80
CA ALA A 10 -6.25 5.18 -11.84
C ALA A 10 -7.64 5.81 -11.93
N ILE A 11 -7.84 6.86 -11.16
CA ILE A 11 -9.06 7.67 -11.16
C ILE A 11 -8.74 8.97 -11.90
N PHE A 12 -9.57 9.34 -12.84
CA PHE A 12 -9.36 10.52 -13.67
C PHE A 12 -10.49 11.54 -13.52
N THR A 13 -10.17 12.82 -13.70
CA THR A 13 -11.16 13.91 -13.82
C THR A 13 -10.82 14.80 -14.99
N PRO A 14 -11.82 15.31 -15.71
CA PRO A 14 -11.58 16.31 -16.76
C PRO A 14 -11.04 17.61 -16.16
N THR A 15 -9.96 18.13 -16.73
CA THR A 15 -9.44 19.47 -16.43
C THR A 15 -10.39 20.54 -16.98
N ASP A 16 -10.14 21.81 -16.67
CA ASP A 16 -10.92 22.90 -17.28
C ASP A 16 -10.74 22.93 -18.80
N ARG A 17 -9.57 22.54 -19.30
CA ARG A 17 -9.33 22.35 -20.73
C ARG A 17 -10.15 21.19 -21.29
N GLY A 18 -10.21 20.06 -20.57
CA GLY A 18 -11.04 18.92 -20.97
C GLY A 18 -12.52 19.26 -20.99
N LYS A 19 -13.02 19.98 -20.00
CA LYS A 19 -14.41 20.47 -19.96
C LYS A 19 -14.73 21.47 -21.09
N ALA A 20 -13.75 22.30 -21.45
CA ALA A 20 -13.90 23.21 -22.61
C ALA A 20 -13.95 22.44 -23.93
N GLU A 21 -13.09 21.41 -24.09
CA GLU A 21 -13.07 20.55 -25.27
C GLU A 21 -14.38 19.76 -25.43
N LEU A 22 -14.98 19.26 -24.35
CA LEU A 22 -16.29 18.58 -24.38
C LEU A 22 -17.43 19.52 -24.81
N LYS A 23 -17.29 20.82 -24.60
CA LYS A 23 -18.26 21.85 -25.03
C LYS A 23 -17.99 22.36 -26.42
N ALA A 24 -16.81 22.10 -26.98
CA ALA A 24 -16.44 22.56 -28.32
C ALA A 24 -17.23 21.77 -29.37
N GLY A 25 -17.84 22.45 -30.33
CA GLY A 25 -18.62 21.81 -31.39
C GLY A 25 -17.79 21.02 -32.42
N SER A 26 -16.45 21.07 -32.34
CA SER A 26 -15.52 20.28 -33.15
C SER A 26 -14.28 19.90 -32.30
N THR A 27 -13.84 18.66 -32.41
CA THR A 27 -12.67 18.15 -31.68
C THR A 27 -11.83 17.22 -32.56
N LYS A 28 -10.54 17.14 -32.26
CA LYS A 28 -9.61 16.17 -32.87
C LYS A 28 -9.49 14.87 -32.07
N LEU A 29 -10.21 14.76 -30.95
CA LEU A 29 -10.20 13.60 -30.09
C LEU A 29 -11.06 12.46 -30.70
N SER A 30 -10.66 11.22 -30.44
CA SER A 30 -11.43 10.05 -30.85
C SER A 30 -12.75 9.96 -30.07
N THR A 31 -13.73 9.27 -30.60
CA THR A 31 -15.01 9.02 -29.94
C THR A 31 -14.81 8.37 -28.57
N ILE A 32 -13.88 7.40 -28.47
CA ILE A 32 -13.54 6.74 -27.21
C ILE A 32 -12.93 7.71 -26.20
N ALA A 33 -12.05 8.62 -26.63
CA ALA A 33 -11.46 9.62 -25.75
C ALA A 33 -12.52 10.57 -25.19
N LEU A 34 -13.49 10.98 -26.00
CA LEU A 34 -14.61 11.81 -25.56
C LEU A 34 -15.53 11.05 -24.59
N GLU A 35 -15.85 9.80 -24.91
CA GLU A 35 -16.69 8.94 -24.06
C GLU A 35 -16.04 8.74 -22.68
N LEU A 36 -14.74 8.45 -22.64
CA LEU A 36 -13.98 8.34 -21.40
C LEU A 36 -14.00 9.64 -20.60
N MET A 37 -13.77 10.80 -21.26
CA MET A 37 -13.79 12.11 -20.60
C MET A 37 -15.13 12.42 -19.94
N VAL A 38 -16.25 12.03 -20.57
CA VAL A 38 -17.60 12.20 -20.01
C VAL A 38 -17.83 11.29 -18.82
N MET A 39 -17.23 10.07 -18.82
CA MET A 39 -17.39 9.08 -17.77
C MET A 39 -16.45 9.31 -16.58
N PHE A 40 -15.40 10.10 -16.72
CA PHE A 40 -14.47 10.41 -15.65
C PHE A 40 -15.10 11.33 -14.60
N ASP A 41 -15.50 10.76 -13.48
CA ASP A 41 -16.23 11.42 -12.39
C ASP A 41 -15.35 11.83 -11.21
N GLY A 42 -14.04 11.56 -11.29
CA GLY A 42 -13.11 11.80 -10.20
C GLY A 42 -13.26 10.84 -9.02
N LYS A 43 -13.99 9.73 -9.19
CA LYS A 43 -14.26 8.74 -8.12
C LYS A 43 -14.11 7.30 -8.58
N SER A 44 -14.50 7.02 -9.81
CA SER A 44 -14.51 5.66 -10.37
C SER A 44 -13.15 5.32 -10.97
N PRO A 45 -12.57 4.13 -10.69
CA PRO A 45 -11.32 3.69 -11.31
C PRO A 45 -11.52 3.40 -12.80
N LEU A 46 -10.44 3.55 -13.59
CA LEU A 46 -10.46 3.30 -15.03
C LEU A 46 -11.02 1.90 -15.36
N SER A 47 -10.68 0.88 -14.58
CA SER A 47 -11.19 -0.49 -14.75
C SER A 47 -12.71 -0.61 -14.68
N ALA A 48 -13.36 0.20 -13.85
CA ALA A 48 -14.83 0.23 -13.75
C ALA A 48 -15.44 1.00 -14.93
N ILE A 49 -14.79 2.08 -15.37
CA ILE A 49 -15.21 2.90 -16.52
C ILE A 49 -15.01 2.13 -17.82
N ALA A 50 -13.86 1.46 -17.99
CA ALA A 50 -13.55 0.67 -19.19
C ALA A 50 -14.58 -0.44 -19.49
N LYS A 51 -15.17 -1.05 -18.46
CA LYS A 51 -16.25 -2.05 -18.62
C LYS A 51 -17.56 -1.47 -19.17
N ARG A 52 -17.72 -0.16 -19.11
CA ARG A 52 -18.93 0.56 -19.57
C ARG A 52 -18.77 1.14 -20.96
N VAL A 53 -17.51 1.25 -21.44
CA VAL A 53 -17.22 1.71 -22.80
C VAL A 53 -17.53 0.55 -23.76
N THR A 54 -18.47 0.76 -24.66
CA THR A 54 -18.90 -0.25 -25.62
C THR A 54 -18.17 -0.11 -26.95
N GLY A 55 -17.67 -1.22 -27.50
CA GLY A 55 -17.05 -1.24 -28.83
C GLY A 55 -15.56 -0.89 -28.90
N ALA A 56 -14.89 -0.65 -27.76
CA ALA A 56 -13.44 -0.44 -27.73
C ALA A 56 -12.67 -1.75 -28.00
N ARG A 57 -11.65 -1.69 -28.85
CA ARG A 57 -10.72 -2.79 -29.10
C ARG A 57 -9.69 -2.90 -27.98
N PRO A 58 -9.05 -4.07 -27.79
CA PRO A 58 -7.95 -4.21 -26.85
C PRO A 58 -6.86 -3.14 -27.09
N GLY A 59 -6.45 -2.43 -26.03
CA GLY A 59 -5.45 -1.36 -26.11
C GLY A 59 -6.00 0.05 -26.42
N GLU A 60 -7.16 0.17 -27.06
CA GLU A 60 -7.69 1.46 -27.54
C GLU A 60 -8.07 2.42 -26.39
N ILE A 61 -8.49 1.87 -25.27
CA ILE A 61 -8.76 2.66 -24.03
C ILE A 61 -7.46 3.23 -23.47
N GLY A 62 -6.40 2.44 -23.42
CA GLY A 62 -5.08 2.89 -22.95
C GLY A 62 -4.51 4.00 -23.85
N ASP A 63 -4.62 3.84 -25.16
CA ASP A 63 -4.20 4.86 -26.13
C ASP A 63 -4.99 6.15 -25.98
N ALA A 64 -6.30 6.05 -25.80
CA ALA A 64 -7.16 7.22 -25.59
C ALA A 64 -6.81 7.97 -24.30
N VAL A 65 -6.58 7.24 -23.19
CA VAL A 65 -6.12 7.82 -21.90
C VAL A 65 -4.76 8.51 -22.07
N ALA A 66 -3.81 7.88 -22.77
CA ALA A 66 -2.51 8.47 -23.04
C ALA A 66 -2.58 9.76 -23.86
N VAL A 67 -3.49 9.82 -24.84
CA VAL A 67 -3.76 11.06 -25.63
C VAL A 67 -4.35 12.13 -24.74
N LEU A 68 -5.32 11.79 -23.89
CA LEU A 68 -5.97 12.73 -22.98
C LEU A 68 -5.01 13.33 -21.96
N LEU A 69 -4.13 12.49 -21.37
CA LEU A 69 -3.09 12.94 -20.43
C LEU A 69 -2.06 13.84 -21.11
N ARG A 70 -1.53 13.45 -22.28
CA ARG A 70 -0.57 14.29 -23.05
C ARG A 70 -1.17 15.62 -23.46
N GLY A 71 -2.45 15.63 -23.81
CA GLY A 71 -3.18 16.84 -24.15
C GLY A 71 -3.60 17.69 -22.95
N LYS A 72 -3.36 17.23 -21.72
CA LYS A 72 -3.82 17.86 -20.47
C LYS A 72 -5.34 18.10 -20.46
N PHE A 73 -6.10 17.16 -21.02
CA PHE A 73 -7.57 17.18 -21.01
C PHE A 73 -8.13 16.53 -19.75
N ILE A 74 -7.36 15.61 -19.16
CA ILE A 74 -7.67 14.95 -17.90
C ILE A 74 -6.49 15.03 -16.95
N ASP A 75 -6.81 15.06 -15.66
CA ASP A 75 -5.84 14.87 -14.58
C ASP A 75 -6.16 13.56 -13.84
N ILE A 76 -5.14 12.94 -13.29
CA ILE A 76 -5.32 11.82 -12.39
C ILE A 76 -5.83 12.40 -11.07
N VAL A 77 -7.07 12.07 -10.71
CA VAL A 77 -7.59 12.28 -9.37
C VAL A 77 -7.10 11.12 -8.51
N SER A 78 -5.83 11.01 -8.39
CA SER A 78 -5.29 10.43 -7.20
C SER A 78 -5.41 11.50 -6.12
N GLY A 79 -5.87 11.17 -4.95
CA GLY A 79 -5.47 11.95 -3.81
C GLY A 79 -3.97 12.18 -4.01
N LYS A 80 -3.54 13.45 -4.01
CA LYS A 80 -2.21 13.96 -4.34
C LYS A 80 -1.17 12.84 -4.39
N ALA A 81 -0.62 12.51 -5.56
CA ALA A 81 0.35 11.42 -5.67
C ALA A 81 1.33 11.62 -4.51
N PRO A 82 1.57 10.62 -3.65
CA PRO A 82 2.33 10.85 -2.45
C PRO A 82 3.62 11.54 -2.84
N GLU A 83 3.81 12.79 -2.37
CA GLU A 83 4.98 13.61 -2.70
C GLU A 83 6.20 12.88 -2.15
N GLY A 84 7.01 12.29 -3.03
CA GLY A 84 8.23 11.60 -2.66
C GLY A 84 8.72 10.71 -3.79
N ASP A 85 10.00 10.72 -4.00
CA ASP A 85 10.64 9.74 -4.86
C ASP A 85 10.84 8.43 -4.07
N PHE A 86 9.86 7.53 -4.16
CA PHE A 86 9.94 6.21 -3.53
C PHE A 86 11.11 5.36 -4.07
N GLY A 87 11.65 5.69 -5.24
CA GLY A 87 12.87 5.07 -5.75
C GLY A 87 14.09 5.53 -4.95
N ALA A 88 14.21 6.83 -4.71
CA ALA A 88 15.33 7.41 -3.96
C ALA A 88 15.37 6.96 -2.50
N MET A 89 14.23 6.52 -1.91
CA MET A 89 14.24 5.99 -0.54
C MET A 89 15.20 4.82 -0.34
N PHE A 90 15.53 4.07 -1.40
CA PHE A 90 16.46 2.94 -1.34
C PHE A 90 17.93 3.34 -1.62
N GLU A 91 18.21 4.58 -1.97
CA GLU A 91 19.56 5.05 -2.29
C GLU A 91 20.28 5.63 -1.08
N VAL A 92 19.56 6.01 -0.04
CA VAL A 92 20.12 6.58 1.19
C VAL A 92 20.53 5.46 2.14
N PRO A 93 21.76 5.47 2.70
CA PRO A 93 22.14 4.56 3.78
C PRO A 93 21.24 4.78 5.00
N VAL A 94 20.82 3.69 5.65
CA VAL A 94 19.96 3.74 6.84
C VAL A 94 20.70 3.12 8.01
N ASP A 95 20.77 3.85 9.12
CA ASP A 95 21.24 3.30 10.40
C ASP A 95 20.06 2.58 11.07
N THR A 96 20.15 1.26 11.16
CA THR A 96 19.05 0.39 11.62
C THR A 96 19.24 -0.18 13.02
N MET A 97 20.33 0.18 13.72
CA MET A 97 20.63 -0.41 15.01
C MET A 97 20.66 0.65 16.13
N PRO A 98 19.60 0.78 16.92
CA PRO A 98 19.67 1.55 18.13
C PRO A 98 20.44 0.75 19.20
N GLU A 99 21.73 1.01 19.34
CA GLU A 99 22.54 0.40 20.42
C GLU A 99 22.04 0.80 21.82
N ASN A 100 21.32 1.91 21.93
CA ASN A 100 20.78 2.47 23.17
C ASN A 100 19.26 2.71 23.08
N ALA A 101 18.49 1.62 22.89
CA ALA A 101 17.03 1.76 22.95
C ALA A 101 16.57 2.23 24.36
N PRO A 102 15.60 3.16 24.45
CA PRO A 102 15.02 3.58 25.72
C PRO A 102 14.49 2.40 26.55
N ALA A 103 14.50 2.53 27.89
CA ALA A 103 14.05 1.46 28.79
C ALA A 103 12.61 1.02 28.48
N GLU A 104 11.74 1.94 28.15
CA GLU A 104 10.34 1.69 27.77
C GLU A 104 10.22 0.73 26.57
N ILE A 105 11.08 0.92 25.55
CA ILE A 105 11.10 0.04 24.36
C ILE A 105 11.65 -1.33 24.71
N ARG A 106 12.61 -1.43 25.64
CA ARG A 106 13.15 -2.71 26.12
C ARG A 106 12.09 -3.50 26.87
N ASP A 107 11.35 -2.87 27.77
CA ASP A 107 10.24 -3.48 28.51
C ASP A 107 9.11 -3.91 27.57
N GLU A 108 8.84 -3.10 26.56
CA GLU A 108 7.85 -3.42 25.54
C GLU A 108 8.29 -4.62 24.69
N ALA A 109 9.57 -4.73 24.34
CA ALA A 109 10.11 -5.87 23.63
C ALA A 109 10.00 -7.19 24.44
N GLU A 110 10.20 -7.16 25.75
CA GLU A 110 10.03 -8.33 26.62
C GLU A 110 8.56 -8.80 26.66
N LYS A 111 7.64 -7.85 26.82
CA LYS A 111 6.20 -8.13 26.73
C LYS A 111 5.81 -8.67 25.35
N GLY A 112 6.41 -8.13 24.29
CA GLY A 112 6.23 -8.57 22.93
C GLY A 112 6.63 -10.02 22.73
N MET A 113 7.80 -10.40 23.19
CA MET A 113 8.28 -11.79 23.11
C MET A 113 7.34 -12.77 23.81
N LEU A 114 6.90 -12.44 25.03
CA LEU A 114 5.95 -13.30 25.76
C LEU A 114 4.60 -13.41 25.03
N SER A 115 4.17 -12.37 24.34
CA SER A 115 2.96 -12.40 23.55
C SER A 115 3.12 -13.22 22.27
N LEU A 116 4.27 -13.10 21.60
CA LEU A 116 4.59 -13.88 20.40
C LEU A 116 4.63 -15.39 20.71
N ASP A 117 5.26 -15.78 21.83
CA ASP A 117 5.30 -17.18 22.28
C ASP A 117 3.92 -17.75 22.61
N ARG A 118 3.02 -16.94 23.13
CA ARG A 118 1.68 -17.39 23.55
C ARG A 118 0.65 -17.36 22.45
N SER A 119 0.67 -16.33 21.61
CA SER A 119 -0.43 -15.98 20.71
C SER A 119 0.01 -15.88 19.25
N GLY A 120 1.30 -16.01 18.95
CA GLY A 120 1.85 -15.87 17.60
C GLY A 120 1.84 -14.43 17.06
N TYR A 121 1.39 -13.45 17.84
CA TYR A 121 1.41 -12.04 17.45
C TYR A 121 1.60 -11.12 18.64
N TYR A 122 2.07 -9.90 18.35
CA TYR A 122 2.20 -8.80 19.29
C TYR A 122 1.87 -7.48 18.60
N ILE A 123 1.08 -6.64 19.26
CA ILE A 123 0.82 -5.26 18.83
C ILE A 123 1.21 -4.32 19.97
N GLY A 124 2.03 -3.32 19.66
CA GLY A 124 2.51 -2.34 20.63
C GLY A 124 1.38 -1.64 21.39
N VAL A 125 1.59 -1.38 22.66
CA VAL A 125 0.55 -0.81 23.56
C VAL A 125 0.04 0.53 23.03
N ALA A 126 0.94 1.38 22.53
CA ALA A 126 0.58 2.68 21.95
C ALA A 126 -0.36 2.57 20.74
N GLN A 127 -0.27 1.47 20.00
CA GLN A 127 -1.09 1.25 18.80
C GLN A 127 -2.47 0.67 19.10
N ARG A 128 -2.63 -0.04 20.22
CA ARG A 128 -3.93 -0.58 20.66
C ARG A 128 -4.92 0.52 21.06
N ALA A 129 -4.43 1.69 21.40
CA ALA A 129 -5.24 2.85 21.78
C ALA A 129 -5.53 3.80 20.62
N ALA A 130 -5.09 3.46 19.40
CA ALA A 130 -5.30 4.30 18.23
C ALA A 130 -6.81 4.44 17.91
N ALA A 131 -7.22 5.66 17.62
CA ALA A 131 -8.58 5.91 17.15
C ALA A 131 -8.84 5.20 15.83
N LYS A 132 -10.05 4.70 15.63
CA LYS A 132 -10.49 4.06 14.38
C LYS A 132 -10.17 4.97 13.19
N LYS A 133 -9.31 4.51 12.30
CA LYS A 133 -8.94 5.20 11.07
C LYS A 133 -9.92 4.79 9.96
N ALA A 134 -10.42 5.76 9.20
CA ALA A 134 -11.18 5.44 7.99
C ALA A 134 -10.26 4.91 6.89
N PRO A 135 -10.73 4.00 6.00
CA PRO A 135 -9.94 3.51 4.89
C PRO A 135 -9.51 4.65 3.95
N ASN A 136 -8.25 4.64 3.52
CA ASN A 136 -7.72 5.64 2.56
C ASN A 136 -8.46 5.58 1.20
N SER A 137 -8.94 4.39 0.81
CA SER A 137 -9.76 4.19 -0.40
C SER A 137 -11.24 4.58 -0.26
N GLY A 138 -11.67 4.91 0.97
CA GLY A 138 -13.06 5.27 1.28
C GLY A 138 -14.03 4.09 1.44
N SER A 139 -13.65 2.85 1.08
CA SER A 139 -14.57 1.68 1.16
C SER A 139 -13.96 0.50 1.89
N LYS A 140 -12.72 0.13 1.57
CA LYS A 140 -12.02 -1.03 2.15
C LYS A 140 -10.63 -0.64 2.59
N TYR A 141 -10.15 -1.27 3.66
CA TYR A 141 -8.76 -1.09 4.07
C TYR A 141 -7.82 -1.80 3.10
N SER A 142 -6.80 -1.09 2.61
CA SER A 142 -5.78 -1.62 1.73
C SER A 142 -4.57 -2.08 2.53
N VAL A 143 -4.07 -3.27 2.21
CA VAL A 143 -2.93 -3.91 2.87
C VAL A 143 -1.83 -4.11 1.84
N LEU A 144 -0.65 -3.52 2.07
CA LEU A 144 0.54 -3.85 1.29
C LEU A 144 1.29 -4.99 1.97
N LEU A 145 1.31 -6.15 1.34
CA LEU A 145 2.09 -7.31 1.77
C LEU A 145 3.43 -7.30 1.03
N ILE A 146 4.53 -7.16 1.77
CA ILE A 146 5.89 -7.23 1.26
C ILE A 146 6.45 -8.60 1.65
N GLU A 147 6.53 -9.51 0.66
CA GLU A 147 6.84 -10.93 0.83
C GLU A 147 7.28 -11.54 -0.50
N ASP A 148 8.45 -12.14 -0.55
CA ASP A 148 9.02 -12.74 -1.77
C ASP A 148 8.53 -14.16 -2.06
N ASN A 149 8.11 -14.90 -1.04
CA ASN A 149 7.59 -16.25 -1.23
C ASN A 149 6.21 -16.22 -1.90
N LEU A 150 6.15 -16.61 -3.17
CA LEU A 150 4.93 -16.57 -3.98
C LEU A 150 3.80 -17.43 -3.40
N GLN A 151 4.10 -18.61 -2.84
CA GLN A 151 3.08 -19.50 -2.27
C GLN A 151 2.48 -18.88 -1.02
N PHE A 152 3.33 -18.38 -0.12
CA PHE A 152 2.91 -17.74 1.11
C PHE A 152 2.14 -16.44 0.82
N SER A 153 2.66 -15.56 -0.01
CA SER A 153 2.01 -14.30 -0.37
C SER A 153 0.66 -14.51 -1.07
N THR A 154 0.53 -15.57 -1.90
CA THR A 154 -0.74 -15.93 -2.52
C THR A 154 -1.77 -16.36 -1.47
N ALA A 155 -1.38 -17.21 -0.52
CA ALA A 155 -2.26 -17.66 0.56
C ALA A 155 -2.73 -16.48 1.44
N VAL A 156 -1.80 -15.62 1.86
CA VAL A 156 -2.11 -14.44 2.68
C VAL A 156 -3.02 -13.46 1.89
N ARG A 157 -2.75 -13.25 0.61
CA ARG A 157 -3.59 -12.41 -0.26
C ARG A 157 -5.04 -12.93 -0.34
N MET A 158 -5.22 -14.24 -0.48
CA MET A 158 -6.56 -14.84 -0.50
C MET A 158 -7.28 -14.63 0.84
N LEU A 159 -6.58 -14.85 1.93
CA LEU A 159 -7.10 -14.67 3.28
C LEU A 159 -7.52 -13.22 3.54
N LEU A 160 -6.68 -12.26 3.18
CA LEU A 160 -6.98 -10.83 3.29
C LEU A 160 -8.24 -10.44 2.47
N LYS A 161 -8.39 -11.00 1.26
CA LYS A 161 -9.59 -10.77 0.43
C LYS A 161 -10.86 -11.33 1.05
N LEU A 162 -10.79 -12.52 1.67
CA LEU A 162 -11.92 -13.14 2.38
C LEU A 162 -12.37 -12.28 3.56
N GLU A 163 -11.43 -11.65 4.25
CA GLU A 163 -11.69 -10.73 5.37
C GLU A 163 -12.10 -9.30 4.93
N GLY A 164 -12.27 -9.08 3.62
CA GLY A 164 -12.76 -7.82 3.10
C GLY A 164 -11.69 -6.73 2.93
N TYR A 165 -10.41 -7.06 3.08
CA TYR A 165 -9.29 -6.15 2.78
C TYR A 165 -8.98 -6.09 1.29
N GLU A 166 -8.26 -5.05 0.88
CA GLU A 166 -7.73 -4.87 -0.47
C GLU A 166 -6.20 -5.10 -0.47
N PRO A 167 -5.72 -6.34 -0.73
CA PRO A 167 -4.29 -6.64 -0.69
C PRO A 167 -3.57 -6.23 -1.98
N ARG A 168 -2.41 -5.59 -1.80
CA ARG A 168 -1.35 -5.43 -2.81
C ARG A 168 -0.17 -6.27 -2.36
N VAL A 169 0.54 -6.90 -3.30
CA VAL A 169 1.69 -7.76 -2.98
C VAL A 169 2.91 -7.21 -3.70
N ALA A 170 4.05 -7.22 -3.03
CA ALA A 170 5.35 -6.84 -3.57
C ALA A 170 6.42 -7.79 -3.01
N GLY A 171 7.18 -8.45 -3.88
CA GLY A 171 8.22 -9.42 -3.51
C GLY A 171 9.66 -8.90 -3.64
N ASN A 172 9.83 -7.70 -4.21
CA ASN A 172 11.14 -7.10 -4.43
C ASN A 172 11.07 -5.57 -4.41
N ARG A 173 12.24 -4.92 -4.44
CA ARG A 173 12.38 -3.46 -4.39
C ARG A 173 11.52 -2.73 -5.43
N ASP A 174 11.56 -3.18 -6.68
CA ASP A 174 10.87 -2.49 -7.78
C ASP A 174 9.35 -2.59 -7.63
N GLU A 175 8.87 -3.74 -7.19
CA GLU A 175 7.45 -3.97 -6.88
C GLU A 175 6.99 -3.16 -5.67
N ILE A 176 7.83 -3.01 -4.62
CA ILE A 176 7.54 -2.16 -3.47
C ILE A 176 7.37 -0.72 -3.93
N VAL A 177 8.31 -0.19 -4.71
CA VAL A 177 8.26 1.16 -5.25
C VAL A 177 7.00 1.33 -6.13
N ALA A 178 6.71 0.36 -6.99
CA ALA A 178 5.52 0.39 -7.84
C ALA A 178 4.23 0.40 -7.01
N ALA A 179 4.14 -0.45 -5.98
CA ALA A 179 2.97 -0.54 -5.10
C ALA A 179 2.73 0.74 -4.29
N LEU A 180 3.80 1.43 -3.87
CA LEU A 180 3.73 2.69 -3.13
C LEU A 180 3.38 3.89 -4.02
N ARG A 181 3.65 3.81 -5.33
CA ARG A 181 3.22 4.83 -6.30
C ARG A 181 1.72 4.79 -6.61
N VAL A 182 1.05 3.67 -6.30
CA VAL A 182 -0.40 3.54 -6.51
C VAL A 182 -1.15 4.27 -5.41
N SER A 183 -1.92 5.28 -5.80
CA SER A 183 -2.81 6.01 -4.87
C SER A 183 -4.18 5.30 -4.75
N PRO A 184 -4.81 5.33 -3.57
CA PRO A 184 -4.27 5.85 -2.31
C PRO A 184 -3.18 4.96 -1.73
N LEU A 185 -2.35 5.53 -0.83
CA LEU A 185 -1.38 4.75 -0.07
C LEU A 185 -2.06 3.64 0.74
N PRO A 186 -1.34 2.54 1.06
CA PRO A 186 -1.90 1.48 1.87
C PRO A 186 -2.26 1.98 3.28
N ASP A 187 -3.27 1.36 3.88
CA ASP A 187 -3.69 1.66 5.26
C ASP A 187 -2.79 0.95 6.28
N VAL A 188 -2.15 -0.15 5.88
CA VAL A 188 -1.22 -0.94 6.70
C VAL A 188 -0.23 -1.68 5.81
N ILE A 189 0.98 -1.89 6.31
CA ILE A 189 2.02 -2.69 5.66
C ILE A 189 2.27 -3.95 6.49
N LEU A 190 2.22 -5.12 5.86
CA LEU A 190 2.73 -6.38 6.37
C LEU A 190 4.10 -6.60 5.72
N LEU A 191 5.15 -6.70 6.52
CA LEU A 191 6.52 -6.67 6.05
C LEU A 191 7.29 -7.90 6.54
N ASP A 192 7.73 -8.74 5.60
CA ASP A 192 8.67 -9.82 5.95
C ASP A 192 10.01 -9.25 6.40
N VAL A 193 10.56 -9.86 7.45
CA VAL A 193 11.91 -9.55 7.94
C VAL A 193 12.97 -10.03 6.94
N ASN A 194 12.77 -11.23 6.36
CA ASN A 194 13.74 -11.89 5.52
C ASN A 194 13.38 -11.79 4.03
N LEU A 195 13.87 -10.76 3.36
CA LEU A 195 13.68 -10.58 1.94
C LEU A 195 14.99 -10.78 1.18
N PRO A 196 15.00 -11.38 -0.02
CA PRO A 196 16.20 -11.53 -0.83
C PRO A 196 16.82 -10.17 -1.18
N GLY A 197 18.08 -9.98 -0.81
CA GLY A 197 18.84 -8.77 -1.15
C GLY A 197 18.42 -7.51 -0.39
N THR A 198 17.48 -7.59 0.55
CA THR A 198 17.07 -6.44 1.38
C THR A 198 16.60 -6.93 2.75
N ASP A 199 17.06 -6.28 3.82
CA ASP A 199 16.59 -6.54 5.17
C ASP A 199 15.24 -5.82 5.40
N GLY A 200 14.23 -6.52 5.92
CA GLY A 200 12.94 -5.92 6.26
C GLY A 200 13.05 -4.75 7.24
N PHE A 201 14.04 -4.79 8.13
CA PHE A 201 14.31 -3.66 9.05
C PHE A 201 14.81 -2.41 8.29
N ASP A 202 15.56 -2.59 7.19
CA ASP A 202 15.97 -1.47 6.34
C ASP A 202 14.77 -0.84 5.63
N ILE A 203 13.83 -1.66 5.17
CA ILE A 203 12.57 -1.17 4.59
C ILE A 203 11.76 -0.43 5.65
N LEU A 204 11.63 -0.97 6.86
CA LEU A 204 10.96 -0.31 7.98
C LEU A 204 11.54 1.08 8.25
N ALA A 205 12.86 1.16 8.37
CA ALA A 205 13.54 2.44 8.61
C ALA A 205 13.28 3.46 7.50
N ARG A 206 13.29 3.02 6.23
CA ARG A 206 12.97 3.87 5.07
C ARG A 206 11.52 4.34 5.09
N VAL A 207 10.58 3.46 5.41
CA VAL A 207 9.16 3.82 5.60
C VAL A 207 9.02 4.90 6.68
N ARG A 208 9.73 4.79 7.79
CA ARG A 208 9.66 5.77 8.89
C ARG A 208 10.34 7.10 8.55
N GLN A 209 11.37 7.09 7.72
CA GLN A 209 12.03 8.32 7.26
C GLN A 209 11.25 9.04 6.16
N HIS A 210 10.40 8.31 5.40
CA HIS A 210 9.67 8.90 4.29
C HIS A 210 8.44 9.70 4.78
N PRO A 211 8.32 11.01 4.47
CA PRO A 211 7.25 11.87 5.01
C PRO A 211 5.83 11.35 4.76
N ALA A 212 5.59 10.74 3.59
CA ALA A 212 4.27 10.24 3.23
C ALA A 212 3.94 8.85 3.82
N LEU A 213 4.95 8.09 4.27
CA LEU A 213 4.78 6.70 4.72
C LEU A 213 4.92 6.54 6.24
N ARG A 214 5.61 7.45 6.91
CA ARG A 214 6.01 7.32 8.32
C ARG A 214 4.85 7.04 9.28
N GLU A 215 3.64 7.47 8.93
CA GLU A 215 2.43 7.28 9.76
C GLU A 215 1.67 5.99 9.42
N ILE A 216 2.08 5.26 8.37
CA ILE A 216 1.42 4.01 7.99
C ILE A 216 1.85 2.92 8.98
N PRO A 217 0.90 2.22 9.62
CA PRO A 217 1.23 1.10 10.50
C PRO A 217 2.00 0.02 9.76
N VAL A 218 3.06 -0.52 10.40
CA VAL A 218 3.87 -1.63 9.88
C VAL A 218 3.84 -2.77 10.89
N ILE A 219 3.41 -3.95 10.44
CA ILE A 219 3.48 -5.20 11.19
C ILE A 219 4.57 -6.05 10.55
N MET A 220 5.56 -6.44 11.34
CA MET A 220 6.65 -7.31 10.88
C MET A 220 6.18 -8.76 10.87
N LEU A 221 6.46 -9.46 9.78
CA LEU A 221 6.29 -10.91 9.67
C LEU A 221 7.66 -11.58 9.91
N THR A 222 7.75 -12.52 10.83
CA THR A 222 9.04 -13.11 11.19
C THR A 222 8.96 -14.62 11.41
N ALA A 223 9.93 -15.36 10.89
CA ALA A 223 10.08 -16.79 11.17
C ALA A 223 10.83 -17.04 12.50
N GLN A 224 11.51 -16.05 13.03
CA GLN A 224 12.29 -16.15 14.27
C GLN A 224 11.98 -14.95 15.18
N THR A 225 11.77 -15.24 16.45
CA THR A 225 11.47 -14.25 17.49
C THR A 225 12.65 -14.10 18.44
N SER A 226 13.81 -13.63 17.93
CA SER A 226 14.86 -13.27 18.85
C SER A 226 14.51 -11.96 19.58
N ARG A 227 14.87 -11.87 20.87
CA ARG A 227 14.69 -10.62 21.63
C ARG A 227 15.32 -9.42 20.92
N ARG A 228 16.46 -9.65 20.26
CA ARG A 228 17.19 -8.62 19.52
C ARG A 228 16.37 -8.11 18.32
N ASP A 229 15.72 -9.00 17.57
CA ASP A 229 14.94 -8.63 16.39
C ASP A 229 13.67 -7.87 16.79
N VAL A 230 12.97 -8.34 17.83
CA VAL A 230 11.80 -7.63 18.37
C VAL A 230 12.19 -6.25 18.87
N LEU A 231 13.30 -6.14 19.63
CA LEU A 231 13.81 -4.85 20.10
C LEU A 231 14.19 -3.93 18.95
N ARG A 232 14.90 -4.46 17.94
CA ARG A 232 15.32 -3.72 16.73
C ARG A 232 14.11 -3.13 16.00
N GLY A 233 13.09 -3.92 15.78
CA GLY A 233 11.92 -3.46 15.05
C GLY A 233 11.05 -2.50 15.85
N LEU A 234 10.81 -2.73 17.14
CA LEU A 234 10.08 -1.78 17.97
C LEU A 234 10.81 -0.44 18.09
N ALA A 235 12.11 -0.47 18.27
CA ALA A 235 12.94 0.74 18.27
C ALA A 235 12.95 1.42 16.88
N GLY A 236 12.88 0.63 15.80
CA GLY A 236 12.73 1.10 14.42
C GLY A 236 11.31 1.61 14.08
N GLY A 237 10.36 1.51 15.01
CA GLY A 237 9.00 2.01 14.84
C GLY A 237 8.02 1.00 14.24
N ALA A 238 8.27 -0.31 14.32
CA ALA A 238 7.26 -1.32 14.02
C ALA A 238 6.08 -1.20 14.98
N ASN A 239 4.87 -1.38 14.48
CA ASN A 239 3.65 -1.32 15.27
C ASN A 239 3.28 -2.69 15.86
N GLY A 240 3.84 -3.75 15.32
CA GLY A 240 3.61 -5.10 15.81
C GLY A 240 4.41 -6.16 15.06
N TYR A 241 4.19 -7.40 15.47
CA TYR A 241 4.82 -8.61 14.95
C TYR A 241 3.83 -9.75 14.82
N ILE A 242 4.02 -10.59 13.82
CA ILE A 242 3.33 -11.86 13.66
C ILE A 242 4.39 -12.93 13.34
N THR A 243 4.37 -14.05 14.05
CA THR A 243 5.30 -15.17 13.82
C THR A 243 4.81 -16.06 12.68
N LYS A 244 5.70 -16.43 11.79
CA LYS A 244 5.45 -17.42 10.74
C LYS A 244 5.78 -18.85 11.25
N PRO A 245 4.94 -19.86 10.99
CA PRO A 245 3.60 -19.76 10.38
C PRO A 245 2.58 -19.17 11.34
N PHE A 246 1.65 -18.39 10.84
CA PHE A 246 0.57 -17.83 11.64
C PHE A 246 -0.79 -18.39 11.22
N ASP A 247 -1.72 -18.37 12.14
CA ASP A 247 -3.10 -18.68 11.86
C ASP A 247 -3.89 -17.46 11.38
N HIS A 248 -5.07 -17.70 10.87
CA HIS A 248 -5.99 -16.68 10.40
C HIS A 248 -6.31 -15.65 11.50
N GLU A 249 -6.55 -16.13 12.72
CA GLU A 249 -6.98 -15.30 13.84
C GLU A 249 -5.90 -14.28 14.24
N ALA A 250 -4.62 -14.72 14.29
CA ALA A 250 -3.49 -13.85 14.60
C ALA A 250 -3.35 -12.70 13.60
N LEU A 251 -3.50 -13.00 12.30
CA LEU A 251 -3.45 -11.97 11.24
C LEU A 251 -4.59 -10.96 11.38
N VAL A 252 -5.82 -11.44 11.49
CA VAL A 252 -7.02 -10.58 11.55
C VAL A 252 -7.01 -9.70 12.79
N LYS A 253 -6.72 -10.28 13.97
CA LYS A 253 -6.62 -9.52 15.23
C LYS A 253 -5.54 -8.45 15.17
N SER A 254 -4.39 -8.77 14.58
CA SER A 254 -3.31 -7.81 14.44
C SER A 254 -3.69 -6.64 13.54
N LEU A 255 -4.29 -6.92 12.38
CA LEU A 255 -4.75 -5.87 11.46
C LEU A 255 -5.83 -5.00 12.10
N ARG A 256 -6.83 -5.61 12.75
CA ARG A 256 -7.89 -4.88 13.43
C ARG A 256 -7.33 -3.96 14.52
N ALA A 257 -6.37 -4.46 15.30
CA ALA A 257 -5.75 -3.71 16.38
C ALA A 257 -5.00 -2.47 15.88
N VAL A 258 -4.16 -2.58 14.83
CA VAL A 258 -3.41 -1.43 14.31
C VAL A 258 -4.28 -0.44 13.53
N LEU A 259 -5.40 -0.90 12.97
CA LEU A 259 -6.38 -0.04 12.28
C LEU A 259 -7.40 0.58 13.25
N GLY A 260 -7.32 0.28 14.54
CA GLY A 260 -8.28 0.75 15.54
C GLY A 260 -9.68 0.17 15.38
N LEU A 261 -9.80 -1.01 14.76
CA LEU A 261 -11.05 -1.74 14.57
C LEU A 261 -11.22 -2.69 15.76
N THR A 262 -11.78 -2.19 16.84
CA THR A 262 -12.16 -3.05 17.99
C THR A 262 -13.39 -3.89 17.66
N ASP A 263 -13.47 -5.09 18.27
CA ASP A 263 -14.67 -5.93 18.21
C ASP A 263 -15.83 -5.25 18.91
#